data_122d67eec084eed8270bfc58196dd1ab
#
_entry.id   122d67eec084eed8270bfc58196dd1ab
#
_cell.length_a   1.000
_cell.length_b   1.000
_cell.length_c   1.000
_cell.angle_alpha   90.00
_cell.angle_beta   90.00
_cell.angle_gamma   90.00
#
_symmetry.space_group_name_H-M   'P 1'
#
loop_
_entity.id
_entity.type
_entity.pdbx_description
1 polymer ?
#
loop_
_entity_poly.entity_id
_entity_poly.type
_entity_poly.pdbx_seq_one_letter_code
_entity_poly.pdbx_strand_id
1 'polypeptide(L)'
;MSGLAGKVALVTGSSRGIGAAIAAVFAREGARVALHGRDRAALAAVQDQIERNGGRALPVLADVTKFDEIEAMRHRIEQELGPVEILVANAGGSFTPPGPLEAIDEAGWRASVEGNLTATFLTIKSILPGMKDRKAGNIITISSAAGRRPHPQSPIPYAAAKAGIQMLTQHLAAQVGPYGIRVNCIAPETILTKRNQERIPDAQKQALVDMHPIRRLGTPEDVAQLARFLASDDSGWITGAVLDVSGGAVMA
;
A
#
# COMPACT_ATOMS: atom_id res chain seq x y z
N MET A 1 21.89 11.80 1.77
CA MET A 1 21.20 11.00 2.83
C MET A 1 19.75 10.91 2.40
N SER A 2 19.15 9.72 2.44
CA SER A 2 17.74 9.57 2.07
C SER A 2 16.87 10.34 3.07
N GLY A 3 15.87 11.06 2.61
CA GLY A 3 14.99 11.87 3.46
C GLY A 3 14.09 11.05 4.42
N LEU A 4 14.37 9.74 4.64
CA LEU A 4 13.61 8.85 5.52
C LEU A 4 14.29 8.60 6.88
N ALA A 5 15.57 8.96 7.05
CA ALA A 5 16.32 8.70 8.28
C ALA A 5 15.62 9.30 9.51
N GLY A 6 15.33 8.46 10.52
CA GLY A 6 14.67 8.85 11.77
C GLY A 6 13.15 9.08 11.65
N LYS A 7 12.55 9.13 10.46
CA LYS A 7 11.09 9.28 10.29
C LYS A 7 10.34 8.02 10.73
N VAL A 8 9.14 8.19 11.27
CA VAL A 8 8.24 7.08 11.62
C VAL A 8 7.33 6.78 10.44
N ALA A 9 7.38 5.54 9.95
CA ALA A 9 6.57 5.07 8.84
C ALA A 9 5.62 3.94 9.29
N LEU A 10 4.33 4.07 9.04
CA LEU A 10 3.36 2.99 9.16
C LEU A 10 3.11 2.38 7.78
N VAL A 11 3.33 1.06 7.64
CA VAL A 11 3.01 0.31 6.43
C VAL A 11 1.93 -0.71 6.76
N THR A 12 0.69 -0.47 6.30
CA THR A 12 -0.40 -1.44 6.53
C THR A 12 -0.29 -2.63 5.59
N GLY A 13 -0.65 -3.84 6.07
CA GLY A 13 -0.53 -5.07 5.29
C GLY A 13 0.93 -5.45 4.98
N SER A 14 1.86 -5.20 5.91
CA SER A 14 3.29 -5.42 5.71
C SER A 14 3.81 -6.78 6.21
N SER A 15 2.93 -7.72 6.51
CA SER A 15 3.32 -9.10 6.89
C SER A 15 3.87 -9.92 5.71
N ARG A 16 3.70 -9.48 4.47
CA ARG A 16 4.18 -10.17 3.24
C ARG A 16 4.10 -9.26 2.01
N GLY A 17 4.67 -9.74 0.89
CA GLY A 17 4.51 -9.15 -0.44
C GLY A 17 4.97 -7.70 -0.54
N ILE A 18 4.17 -6.86 -1.20
CA ILE A 18 4.49 -5.45 -1.47
C ILE A 18 4.72 -4.68 -0.16
N GLY A 19 3.84 -4.83 0.82
CA GLY A 19 3.98 -4.12 2.11
C GLY A 19 5.25 -4.48 2.86
N ALA A 20 5.64 -5.77 2.88
CA ALA A 20 6.89 -6.21 3.50
C ALA A 20 8.12 -5.65 2.79
N ALA A 21 8.12 -5.61 1.44
CA ALA A 21 9.21 -5.03 0.66
C ALA A 21 9.34 -3.52 0.92
N ILE A 22 8.22 -2.78 0.94
CA ILE A 22 8.22 -1.33 1.27
C ILE A 22 8.80 -1.12 2.68
N ALA A 23 8.34 -1.89 3.66
CA ALA A 23 8.82 -1.80 5.04
C ALA A 23 10.33 -2.04 5.14
N ALA A 24 10.84 -3.08 4.45
CA ALA A 24 12.27 -3.40 4.43
C ALA A 24 13.10 -2.29 3.75
N VAL A 25 12.61 -1.71 2.64
CA VAL A 25 13.28 -0.58 1.98
C VAL A 25 13.31 0.64 2.89
N PHE A 26 12.19 1.00 3.50
CA PHE A 26 12.13 2.16 4.41
C PHE A 26 13.07 2.00 5.61
N ALA A 27 13.13 0.80 6.19
CA ALA A 27 14.05 0.52 7.28
C ALA A 27 15.53 0.63 6.86
N ARG A 28 15.91 0.16 5.67
CA ARG A 28 17.27 0.35 5.10
C ARG A 28 17.63 1.82 4.92
N GLU A 29 16.63 2.66 4.63
CA GLU A 29 16.80 4.11 4.50
C GLU A 29 16.77 4.83 5.86
N GLY A 30 16.78 4.09 6.97
CA GLY A 30 16.87 4.59 8.33
C GLY A 30 15.53 5.02 8.96
N ALA A 31 14.40 4.69 8.36
CA ALA A 31 13.09 4.91 8.98
C ALA A 31 12.85 3.92 10.14
N ARG A 32 12.08 4.35 11.15
CA ARG A 32 11.48 3.51 12.18
C ARG A 32 10.14 3.01 11.66
N VAL A 33 10.00 1.72 11.40
CA VAL A 33 8.86 1.18 10.66
C VAL A 33 7.88 0.45 11.57
N ALA A 34 6.62 0.89 11.61
CA ALA A 34 5.53 0.13 12.17
C ALA A 34 5.01 -0.87 11.11
N LEU A 35 5.13 -2.15 11.43
CA LEU A 35 4.64 -3.26 10.61
C LEU A 35 3.24 -3.63 11.04
N HIS A 36 2.28 -3.58 10.13
CA HIS A 36 0.90 -3.92 10.44
C HIS A 36 0.41 -5.15 9.69
N GLY A 37 -0.36 -6.01 10.38
CA GLY A 37 -1.05 -7.17 9.82
C GLY A 37 -1.88 -7.88 10.87
N ARG A 38 -2.51 -9.00 10.50
CA ARG A 38 -3.32 -9.86 11.38
C ARG A 38 -2.59 -11.14 11.81
N ASP A 39 -1.50 -11.47 11.13
CA ASP A 39 -0.71 -12.67 11.35
C ASP A 39 0.57 -12.30 12.12
N ARG A 40 0.59 -12.61 13.42
CA ARG A 40 1.71 -12.31 14.33
C ARG A 40 3.02 -12.96 13.89
N ALA A 41 2.97 -14.23 13.47
CA ALA A 41 4.17 -14.96 13.08
C ALA A 41 4.77 -14.39 11.79
N ALA A 42 3.94 -14.05 10.81
CA ALA A 42 4.40 -13.42 9.58
C ALA A 42 4.98 -12.01 9.82
N LEU A 43 4.41 -11.22 10.75
CA LEU A 43 4.98 -9.92 11.12
C LEU A 43 6.33 -10.07 11.83
N ALA A 44 6.46 -11.06 12.75
CA ALA A 44 7.72 -11.34 13.44
C ALA A 44 8.83 -11.72 12.43
N ALA A 45 8.52 -12.54 11.45
CA ALA A 45 9.49 -12.91 10.40
C ALA A 45 10.00 -11.70 9.59
N VAL A 46 9.11 -10.72 9.29
CA VAL A 46 9.51 -9.47 8.62
C VAL A 46 10.32 -8.59 9.56
N GLN A 47 9.94 -8.49 10.83
CA GLN A 47 10.70 -7.77 11.85
C GLN A 47 12.12 -8.32 11.95
N ASP A 48 12.27 -9.63 12.15
CA ASP A 48 13.56 -10.30 12.24
C ASP A 48 14.45 -10.03 11.01
N GLN A 49 13.86 -10.01 9.82
CA GLN A 49 14.58 -9.69 8.60
C GLN A 49 15.08 -8.24 8.60
N ILE A 50 14.25 -7.29 9.02
CA ILE A 50 14.62 -5.87 9.09
C ILE A 50 15.72 -5.66 10.14
N GLU A 51 15.59 -6.25 11.34
CA GLU A 51 16.53 -6.09 12.43
C GLU A 51 17.89 -6.73 12.14
N ARG A 52 17.92 -7.89 11.48
CA ARG A 52 19.17 -8.51 10.99
C ARG A 52 19.93 -7.63 10.01
N ASN A 53 19.22 -6.74 9.30
CA ASN A 53 19.83 -5.77 8.38
C ASN A 53 20.09 -4.40 9.04
N GLY A 54 20.04 -4.31 10.39
CA GLY A 54 20.33 -3.09 11.16
C GLY A 54 19.20 -2.07 11.19
N GLY A 55 18.01 -2.41 10.68
CA GLY A 55 16.83 -1.54 10.73
C GLY A 55 16.07 -1.66 12.06
N ARG A 56 15.05 -0.81 12.25
CA ARG A 56 14.14 -0.84 13.41
C ARG A 56 12.71 -1.04 12.96
N ALA A 57 12.03 -2.05 13.50
CA ALA A 57 10.64 -2.36 13.17
C ALA A 57 9.81 -2.66 14.44
N LEU A 58 8.55 -2.23 14.44
CA LEU A 58 7.56 -2.48 15.48
C LEU A 58 6.37 -3.24 14.89
N PRO A 59 6.14 -4.51 15.22
CA PRO A 59 4.95 -5.22 14.77
C PRO A 59 3.72 -4.81 15.59
N VAL A 60 2.64 -4.46 14.87
CA VAL A 60 1.34 -4.11 15.46
C VAL A 60 0.23 -4.90 14.78
N LEU A 61 -0.66 -5.46 15.60
CA LEU A 61 -1.81 -6.23 15.15
C LEU A 61 -3.05 -5.33 15.15
N ALA A 62 -3.80 -5.32 14.07
CA ALA A 62 -5.10 -4.68 13.98
C ALA A 62 -5.89 -5.24 12.79
N ASP A 63 -7.22 -5.10 12.82
CA ASP A 63 -8.08 -5.21 11.66
C ASP A 63 -8.41 -3.80 11.15
N VAL A 64 -7.85 -3.43 9.99
CA VAL A 64 -8.04 -2.08 9.39
C VAL A 64 -9.45 -1.83 8.85
N THR A 65 -10.38 -2.77 8.99
CA THR A 65 -11.81 -2.54 8.76
C THR A 65 -12.52 -2.04 10.02
N LYS A 66 -11.82 -2.01 11.18
CA LYS A 66 -12.36 -1.60 12.47
C LYS A 66 -11.63 -0.36 12.99
N PHE A 67 -12.35 0.75 13.08
CA PHE A 67 -11.74 2.03 13.42
C PHE A 67 -11.11 2.04 14.81
N ASP A 68 -11.74 1.41 15.80
CA ASP A 68 -11.20 1.35 17.18
C ASP A 68 -9.88 0.58 17.26
N GLU A 69 -9.72 -0.50 16.46
CA GLU A 69 -8.46 -1.23 16.38
C GLU A 69 -7.36 -0.39 15.69
N ILE A 70 -7.73 0.43 14.69
CA ILE A 70 -6.80 1.37 14.05
C ILE A 70 -6.34 2.46 15.04
N GLU A 71 -7.25 3.03 15.83
CA GLU A 71 -6.90 4.02 16.85
C GLU A 71 -5.96 3.43 17.91
N ALA A 72 -6.26 2.23 18.41
CA ALA A 72 -5.38 1.54 19.35
C ALA A 72 -3.98 1.28 18.75
N MET A 73 -3.93 0.85 17.47
CA MET A 73 -2.69 0.69 16.72
C MET A 73 -1.91 2.01 16.62
N ARG A 74 -2.56 3.11 16.22
CA ARG A 74 -1.95 4.44 16.11
C ARG A 74 -1.36 4.89 17.45
N HIS A 75 -2.12 4.80 18.54
CA HIS A 75 -1.65 5.17 19.87
C HIS A 75 -0.40 4.39 20.28
N ARG A 76 -0.39 3.09 20.05
CA ARG A 76 0.77 2.25 20.35
C ARG A 76 2.00 2.66 19.53
N ILE A 77 1.83 2.93 18.22
CA ILE A 77 2.93 3.38 17.35
C ILE A 77 3.49 4.72 17.87
N GLU A 78 2.61 5.67 18.18
CA GLU A 78 3.02 6.99 18.65
C GLU A 78 3.75 6.94 20.01
N GLN A 79 3.37 6.04 20.89
CA GLN A 79 4.05 5.81 22.17
C GLN A 79 5.45 5.17 22.01
N GLU A 80 5.59 4.19 21.11
CA GLU A 80 6.84 3.41 20.98
C GLU A 80 7.82 3.96 19.95
N LEU A 81 7.33 4.58 18.88
CA LEU A 81 8.15 5.11 17.78
C LEU A 81 8.07 6.62 17.62
N GLY A 82 7.02 7.25 18.12
CA GLY A 82 6.71 8.66 17.87
C GLY A 82 5.64 8.85 16.77
N PRO A 83 5.30 10.11 16.45
CA PRO A 83 4.21 10.43 15.55
C PRO A 83 4.46 9.88 14.14
N VAL A 84 3.40 9.33 13.53
CA VAL A 84 3.48 8.79 12.16
C VAL A 84 3.66 9.94 11.16
N GLU A 85 4.80 9.97 10.49
CA GLU A 85 5.16 10.96 9.47
C GLU A 85 4.91 10.46 8.05
N ILE A 86 5.02 9.13 7.84
CA ILE A 86 4.78 8.48 6.55
C ILE A 86 3.75 7.38 6.74
N LEU A 87 2.66 7.43 5.99
CA LEU A 87 1.66 6.37 5.93
C LEU A 87 1.69 5.70 4.55
N VAL A 88 1.90 4.37 4.53
CA VAL A 88 1.63 3.56 3.35
C VAL A 88 0.37 2.74 3.59
N ALA A 89 -0.75 3.17 3.01
CA ALA A 89 -2.04 2.47 3.07
C ALA A 89 -2.07 1.37 2.01
N ASN A 90 -1.44 0.22 2.35
CA ASN A 90 -1.24 -0.91 1.44
C ASN A 90 -2.18 -2.09 1.75
N ALA A 91 -2.73 -2.21 2.96
CA ALA A 91 -3.62 -3.30 3.32
C ALA A 91 -4.78 -3.43 2.32
N GLY A 92 -5.08 -4.68 1.91
CA GLY A 92 -6.12 -4.97 0.95
C GLY A 92 -5.85 -6.25 0.17
N GLY A 93 -6.69 -6.52 -0.83
CA GLY A 93 -6.54 -7.67 -1.70
C GLY A 93 -7.83 -8.01 -2.43
N SER A 94 -7.80 -9.09 -3.23
CA SER A 94 -8.97 -9.64 -3.88
C SER A 94 -9.69 -10.58 -2.91
N PHE A 95 -10.97 -10.29 -2.63
CA PHE A 95 -11.85 -11.05 -1.73
C PHE A 95 -12.83 -11.94 -2.48
N THR A 96 -12.96 -11.74 -3.78
CA THR A 96 -13.81 -12.55 -4.67
C THR A 96 -12.99 -13.07 -5.86
N PRO A 97 -13.37 -14.19 -6.48
CA PRO A 97 -12.80 -14.58 -7.76
C PRO A 97 -13.27 -13.65 -8.89
N PRO A 98 -12.56 -13.59 -10.03
CA PRO A 98 -13.10 -13.00 -11.25
C PRO A 98 -14.34 -13.75 -11.72
N GLY A 99 -15.32 -13.02 -12.28
CA GLY A 99 -16.55 -13.61 -12.76
C GLY A 99 -17.50 -12.55 -13.34
N PRO A 100 -18.63 -12.97 -13.96
CA PRO A 100 -19.64 -12.06 -14.47
C PRO A 100 -20.34 -11.34 -13.29
N LEU A 101 -20.85 -10.13 -13.58
CA LEU A 101 -21.43 -9.24 -12.56
C LEU A 101 -22.57 -9.91 -11.79
N GLU A 102 -23.44 -10.62 -12.47
CA GLU A 102 -24.59 -11.30 -11.90
C GLU A 102 -24.26 -12.47 -10.96
N ALA A 103 -23.03 -12.98 -11.01
CA ALA A 103 -22.54 -14.01 -10.10
C ALA A 103 -21.87 -13.45 -8.83
N ILE A 104 -21.72 -12.13 -8.73
CA ILE A 104 -21.12 -11.48 -7.57
C ILE A 104 -22.21 -11.26 -6.53
N ASP A 105 -22.09 -11.94 -5.40
CA ASP A 105 -22.99 -11.72 -4.27
C ASP A 105 -22.69 -10.40 -3.53
N GLU A 106 -23.68 -9.91 -2.78
CA GLU A 106 -23.56 -8.68 -2.01
C GLU A 106 -22.44 -8.77 -0.96
N ALA A 107 -22.25 -9.93 -0.33
CA ALA A 107 -21.22 -10.13 0.68
C ALA A 107 -19.80 -9.98 0.09
N GLY A 108 -19.54 -10.57 -1.06
CA GLY A 108 -18.27 -10.44 -1.77
C GLY A 108 -18.00 -9.02 -2.25
N TRP A 109 -19.06 -8.32 -2.73
CA TRP A 109 -18.98 -6.90 -3.05
C TRP A 109 -18.56 -6.09 -1.82
N ARG A 110 -19.29 -6.22 -0.70
CA ARG A 110 -19.02 -5.50 0.56
C ARG A 110 -17.61 -5.81 1.08
N ALA A 111 -17.23 -7.08 1.15
CA ALA A 111 -15.89 -7.48 1.60
C ALA A 111 -14.78 -6.83 0.77
N SER A 112 -14.96 -6.72 -0.55
CA SER A 112 -13.98 -6.08 -1.43
C SER A 112 -13.89 -4.58 -1.21
N VAL A 113 -15.00 -3.88 -1.01
CA VAL A 113 -15.03 -2.44 -0.72
C VAL A 113 -14.46 -2.17 0.68
N GLU A 114 -14.91 -2.92 1.68
CA GLU A 114 -14.47 -2.75 3.08
C GLU A 114 -12.99 -3.04 3.26
N GLY A 115 -12.50 -4.16 2.72
CA GLY A 115 -11.12 -4.58 2.88
C GLY A 115 -10.11 -3.79 2.04
N ASN A 116 -10.56 -2.93 1.12
CA ASN A 116 -9.70 -2.08 0.30
C ASN A 116 -9.98 -0.58 0.52
N LEU A 117 -11.10 -0.07 0.01
CA LEU A 117 -11.39 1.37 -0.01
C LEU A 117 -11.70 1.88 1.40
N THR A 118 -12.61 1.23 2.13
CA THR A 118 -12.96 1.62 3.51
C THR A 118 -11.76 1.50 4.44
N ALA A 119 -11.01 0.41 4.38
CA ALA A 119 -9.81 0.21 5.18
C ALA A 119 -8.75 1.30 4.94
N THR A 120 -8.54 1.69 3.66
CA THR A 120 -7.66 2.81 3.29
C THR A 120 -8.17 4.12 3.89
N PHE A 121 -9.45 4.42 3.72
CA PHE A 121 -10.08 5.63 4.27
C PHE A 121 -9.96 5.69 5.80
N LEU A 122 -10.31 4.63 6.52
CA LEU A 122 -10.26 4.59 7.99
C LEU A 122 -8.83 4.77 8.52
N THR A 123 -7.85 4.15 7.88
CA THR A 123 -6.44 4.29 8.26
C THR A 123 -5.97 5.74 8.07
N ILE A 124 -6.30 6.36 6.94
CA ILE A 124 -5.97 7.77 6.69
C ILE A 124 -6.67 8.67 7.70
N LYS A 125 -7.96 8.45 7.96
CA LYS A 125 -8.77 9.22 8.92
C LYS A 125 -8.13 9.25 10.31
N SER A 126 -7.58 8.14 10.78
CA SER A 126 -6.90 8.05 12.07
C SER A 126 -5.59 8.85 12.13
N ILE A 127 -4.78 8.78 11.09
CA ILE A 127 -3.42 9.37 11.08
C ILE A 127 -3.43 10.87 10.72
N LEU A 128 -4.36 11.29 9.86
CA LEU A 128 -4.39 12.62 9.26
C LEU A 128 -4.45 13.79 10.26
N PRO A 129 -5.22 13.74 11.37
CA PRO A 129 -5.27 14.84 12.34
C PRO A 129 -3.88 15.22 12.85
N GLY A 130 -3.10 14.23 13.30
CA GLY A 130 -1.74 14.47 13.80
C GLY A 130 -0.78 14.99 12.72
N MET A 131 -0.94 14.61 11.44
CA MET A 131 -0.17 15.20 10.33
C MET A 131 -0.56 16.66 10.12
N LYS A 132 -1.86 17.02 10.17
CA LYS A 132 -2.35 18.40 10.04
C LYS A 132 -1.83 19.30 11.15
N ASP A 133 -1.84 18.84 12.39
CA ASP A 133 -1.36 19.60 13.54
C ASP A 133 0.13 19.94 13.41
N ARG A 134 0.93 19.00 12.90
CA ARG A 134 2.36 19.21 12.63
C ARG A 134 2.64 19.95 11.32
N LYS A 135 1.64 20.15 10.47
CA LYS A 135 1.76 20.72 9.11
C LYS A 135 2.81 19.99 8.25
N ALA A 136 2.89 18.68 8.42
CA ALA A 136 3.83 17.82 7.71
C ALA A 136 3.32 16.38 7.67
N GLY A 137 3.44 15.72 6.52
CA GLY A 137 3.07 14.32 6.36
C GLY A 137 3.21 13.84 4.93
N ASN A 138 3.32 12.53 4.79
CA ASN A 138 3.36 11.86 3.50
C ASN A 138 2.46 10.62 3.52
N ILE A 139 1.50 10.57 2.63
CA ILE A 139 0.55 9.47 2.50
C ILE A 139 0.73 8.84 1.12
N ILE A 140 0.98 7.53 1.11
CA ILE A 140 1.06 6.72 -0.11
C ILE A 140 -0.04 5.68 -0.04
N THR A 141 -0.95 5.69 -1.00
CA THR A 141 -1.99 4.68 -1.16
C THR A 141 -1.57 3.66 -2.21
N ILE A 142 -1.97 2.40 -2.00
CA ILE A 142 -1.71 1.34 -2.98
C ILE A 142 -3.01 0.94 -3.67
N SER A 143 -3.15 1.36 -4.93
CA SER A 143 -4.22 0.96 -5.82
C SER A 143 -3.83 -0.29 -6.62
N SER A 144 -4.16 -0.33 -7.89
CA SER A 144 -3.83 -1.37 -8.87
C SER A 144 -4.05 -0.82 -10.29
N ALA A 145 -3.37 -1.38 -11.27
CA ALA A 145 -3.68 -1.19 -12.68
C ALA A 145 -5.14 -1.56 -13.02
N ALA A 146 -5.75 -2.49 -12.28
CA ALA A 146 -7.17 -2.84 -12.39
C ALA A 146 -8.12 -1.68 -12.07
N GLY A 147 -7.67 -0.68 -11.29
CA GLY A 147 -8.42 0.56 -11.08
C GLY A 147 -8.21 1.61 -12.18
N ARG A 148 -7.28 1.38 -13.12
CA ARG A 148 -6.96 2.26 -14.25
C ARG A 148 -7.69 1.86 -15.52
N ARG A 149 -7.79 0.57 -15.76
CA ARG A 149 -8.40 -0.02 -16.95
C ARG A 149 -9.03 -1.37 -16.64
N PRO A 150 -9.98 -1.83 -17.45
CA PRO A 150 -10.49 -3.19 -17.33
C PRO A 150 -9.36 -4.22 -17.42
N HIS A 151 -9.39 -5.20 -16.53
CA HIS A 151 -8.43 -6.31 -16.50
C HIS A 151 -9.21 -7.63 -16.37
N PRO A 152 -9.10 -8.56 -17.35
CA PRO A 152 -9.94 -9.76 -17.41
C PRO A 152 -9.85 -10.67 -16.20
N GLN A 153 -8.70 -10.67 -15.51
CA GLN A 153 -8.46 -11.50 -14.32
C GLN A 153 -8.71 -10.76 -13.00
N SER A 154 -9.20 -9.53 -13.03
CA SER A 154 -9.52 -8.77 -11.81
C SER A 154 -11.02 -8.79 -11.54
N PRO A 155 -11.45 -9.14 -10.31
CA PRO A 155 -12.84 -9.05 -9.93
C PRO A 155 -13.36 -7.61 -10.02
N ILE A 156 -14.58 -7.42 -10.50
CA ILE A 156 -15.23 -6.10 -10.62
C ILE A 156 -15.23 -5.33 -9.28
N PRO A 157 -15.59 -5.93 -8.12
CA PRO A 157 -15.58 -5.21 -6.84
C PRO A 157 -14.19 -4.73 -6.43
N TYR A 158 -13.15 -5.51 -6.72
CA TYR A 158 -11.77 -5.12 -6.48
C TYR A 158 -11.36 -3.94 -7.37
N ALA A 159 -11.65 -4.00 -8.66
CA ALA A 159 -11.33 -2.93 -9.60
C ALA A 159 -12.04 -1.62 -9.20
N ALA A 160 -13.33 -1.68 -8.85
CA ALA A 160 -14.10 -0.54 -8.37
C ALA A 160 -13.50 0.07 -7.10
N ALA A 161 -13.13 -0.76 -6.10
CA ALA A 161 -12.50 -0.27 -4.87
C ALA A 161 -11.13 0.37 -5.15
N LYS A 162 -10.32 -0.20 -6.06
CA LYS A 162 -9.01 0.34 -6.43
C LYS A 162 -9.11 1.64 -7.24
N ALA A 163 -10.12 1.80 -8.09
CA ALA A 163 -10.44 3.07 -8.75
C ALA A 163 -10.86 4.14 -7.72
N GLY A 164 -11.69 3.75 -6.72
CA GLY A 164 -12.09 4.62 -5.62
C GLY A 164 -10.90 5.13 -4.80
N ILE A 165 -9.88 4.29 -4.56
CA ILE A 165 -8.65 4.71 -3.87
C ILE A 165 -7.89 5.78 -4.67
N GLN A 166 -7.85 5.68 -6.00
CA GLN A 166 -7.18 6.70 -6.84
C GLN A 166 -7.87 8.05 -6.70
N MET A 167 -9.20 8.07 -6.81
CA MET A 167 -9.97 9.30 -6.67
C MET A 167 -9.91 9.86 -5.24
N LEU A 168 -9.96 9.00 -4.21
CA LEU A 168 -9.74 9.39 -2.81
C LEU A 168 -8.38 10.09 -2.64
N THR A 169 -7.33 9.56 -3.27
CA THR A 169 -5.98 10.13 -3.22
C THR A 169 -5.96 11.56 -3.79
N GLN A 170 -6.55 11.76 -4.96
CA GLN A 170 -6.57 13.06 -5.65
C GLN A 170 -7.36 14.11 -4.85
N HIS A 171 -8.55 13.76 -4.38
CA HIS A 171 -9.36 14.67 -3.55
C HIS A 171 -8.67 15.01 -2.23
N LEU A 172 -8.07 14.02 -1.59
CA LEU A 172 -7.35 14.24 -0.34
C LEU A 172 -6.12 15.13 -0.55
N ALA A 173 -5.35 14.91 -1.62
CA ALA A 173 -4.17 15.72 -1.94
C ALA A 173 -4.54 17.21 -2.08
N ALA A 174 -5.63 17.51 -2.79
CA ALA A 174 -6.13 18.88 -2.93
C ALA A 174 -6.54 19.49 -1.57
N GLN A 175 -7.18 18.70 -0.70
CA GLN A 175 -7.65 19.14 0.60
C GLN A 175 -6.52 19.41 1.60
N VAL A 176 -5.45 18.60 1.57
CA VAL A 176 -4.41 18.62 2.61
C VAL A 176 -3.12 19.28 2.19
N GLY A 177 -2.95 19.60 0.92
CA GLY A 177 -1.80 20.33 0.41
C GLY A 177 -1.49 21.63 1.18
N PRO A 178 -2.48 22.48 1.55
CA PRO A 178 -2.25 23.66 2.38
C PRO A 178 -1.66 23.38 3.77
N TYR A 179 -1.69 22.13 4.24
CA TYR A 179 -1.06 21.69 5.48
C TYR A 179 0.34 21.10 5.28
N GLY A 180 0.93 21.24 4.09
CA GLY A 180 2.23 20.64 3.81
C GLY A 180 2.23 19.11 3.74
N ILE A 181 1.06 18.50 3.51
CA ILE A 181 0.91 17.04 3.43
C ILE A 181 0.81 16.63 1.96
N ARG A 182 1.64 15.68 1.54
CA ARG A 182 1.58 15.09 0.20
C ARG A 182 0.84 13.77 0.22
N VAL A 183 0.02 13.53 -0.80
CA VAL A 183 -0.75 12.28 -0.95
C VAL A 183 -0.62 11.78 -2.37
N ASN A 184 -0.03 10.60 -2.57
CA ASN A 184 0.15 9.99 -3.88
C ASN A 184 -0.30 8.53 -3.88
N CYS A 185 -0.62 8.02 -5.05
CA CYS A 185 -1.07 6.65 -5.27
C CYS A 185 -0.07 5.89 -6.14
N ILE A 186 0.25 4.66 -5.75
CA ILE A 186 0.94 3.70 -6.62
C ILE A 186 -0.10 2.71 -7.13
N ALA A 187 -0.08 2.45 -8.44
CA ALA A 187 -0.94 1.49 -9.13
C ALA A 187 -0.10 0.35 -9.75
N PRO A 188 0.21 -0.71 -8.97
CA PRO A 188 0.96 -1.84 -9.50
C PRO A 188 0.13 -2.67 -10.51
N GLU A 189 0.80 -3.23 -11.51
CA GLU A 189 0.28 -4.30 -12.36
C GLU A 189 0.62 -5.67 -11.72
N THR A 190 0.82 -6.73 -12.47
CA THR A 190 1.10 -8.07 -11.97
C THR A 190 2.46 -8.13 -11.26
N ILE A 191 2.42 -8.17 -9.93
CA ILE A 191 3.61 -8.29 -9.07
C ILE A 191 3.77 -9.73 -8.59
N LEU A 192 4.96 -10.31 -8.77
CA LEU A 192 5.32 -11.65 -8.34
C LEU A 192 5.55 -11.71 -6.82
N THR A 193 4.47 -11.57 -6.06
CA THR A 193 4.46 -11.95 -4.64
C THR A 193 4.41 -13.48 -4.51
N LYS A 194 4.79 -14.04 -3.35
CA LYS A 194 4.66 -15.48 -3.10
C LYS A 194 3.25 -16.00 -3.42
N ARG A 195 2.20 -15.24 -3.00
CA ARG A 195 0.80 -15.56 -3.31
C ARG A 195 0.53 -15.65 -4.82
N ASN A 196 1.06 -14.73 -5.61
CA ASN A 196 0.86 -14.70 -7.06
C ASN A 196 1.69 -15.76 -7.78
N GLN A 197 2.89 -16.08 -7.27
CA GLN A 197 3.69 -17.20 -7.77
C GLN A 197 2.95 -18.54 -7.66
N GLU A 198 2.22 -18.73 -6.53
CA GLU A 198 1.43 -19.95 -6.28
C GLU A 198 0.11 -19.97 -7.06
N ARG A 199 -0.46 -18.80 -7.40
CA ARG A 199 -1.78 -18.67 -8.05
C ARG A 199 -1.72 -18.63 -9.56
N ILE A 200 -0.65 -18.08 -10.15
CA ILE A 200 -0.51 -17.94 -11.60
C ILE A 200 0.06 -19.26 -12.15
N PRO A 201 -0.74 -20.02 -12.93
CA PRO A 201 -0.25 -21.24 -13.59
C PRO A 201 0.94 -20.93 -14.51
N ASP A 202 1.91 -21.82 -14.57
CA ASP A 202 3.10 -21.62 -15.40
C ASP A 202 2.75 -21.38 -16.88
N ALA A 203 1.73 -22.06 -17.39
CA ALA A 203 1.24 -21.87 -18.75
C ALA A 203 0.73 -20.44 -19.02
N GLN A 204 0.35 -19.66 -18.00
CA GLN A 204 -0.13 -18.29 -18.15
C GLN A 204 0.98 -17.25 -17.93
N LYS A 205 2.10 -17.63 -17.32
CA LYS A 205 3.18 -16.68 -16.97
C LYS A 205 3.75 -16.01 -18.22
N GLN A 206 3.98 -16.76 -19.30
CA GLN A 206 4.55 -16.21 -20.52
C GLN A 206 3.60 -15.20 -21.17
N ALA A 207 2.31 -15.50 -21.25
CA ALA A 207 1.32 -14.57 -21.79
C ALA A 207 1.24 -13.26 -20.96
N LEU A 208 1.37 -13.37 -19.63
CA LEU A 208 1.44 -12.19 -18.77
C LEU A 208 2.72 -11.38 -19.02
N VAL A 209 3.88 -12.05 -19.18
CA VAL A 209 5.13 -11.37 -19.53
C VAL A 209 5.03 -10.64 -20.86
N ASP A 210 4.38 -11.26 -21.85
CA ASP A 210 4.22 -10.68 -23.20
C ASP A 210 3.30 -9.44 -23.23
N MET A 211 2.46 -9.27 -22.23
CA MET A 211 1.65 -8.04 -22.05
C MET A 211 2.47 -6.83 -21.60
N HIS A 212 3.68 -7.04 -21.08
CA HIS A 212 4.52 -5.98 -20.56
C HIS A 212 5.61 -5.60 -21.58
N PRO A 213 5.72 -4.36 -22.03
CA PRO A 213 6.86 -3.87 -22.82
C PRO A 213 8.21 -4.21 -22.19
N ILE A 214 8.33 -4.03 -20.85
CA ILE A 214 9.47 -4.59 -20.10
C ILE A 214 9.18 -6.07 -19.87
N ARG A 215 9.81 -6.95 -20.64
CA ARG A 215 9.55 -8.38 -20.77
C ARG A 215 9.81 -9.18 -19.48
N ARG A 216 9.18 -8.77 -18.38
CA ARG A 216 9.13 -9.49 -17.10
C ARG A 216 7.91 -9.06 -16.29
N LEU A 217 7.53 -9.87 -15.33
CA LEU A 217 6.57 -9.46 -14.30
C LEU A 217 7.26 -8.55 -13.27
N GLY A 218 6.49 -7.70 -12.62
CA GLY A 218 6.98 -6.84 -11.56
C GLY A 218 7.33 -7.63 -10.29
N THR A 219 8.21 -7.08 -9.48
CA THR A 219 8.56 -7.60 -8.15
C THR A 219 8.07 -6.67 -7.05
N PRO A 220 7.90 -7.13 -5.80
CA PRO A 220 7.61 -6.26 -4.68
C PRO A 220 8.62 -5.11 -4.52
N GLU A 221 9.88 -5.36 -4.86
CA GLU A 221 10.94 -4.34 -4.82
C GLU A 221 10.73 -3.22 -5.85
N ASP A 222 10.21 -3.49 -7.05
CA ASP A 222 9.89 -2.45 -8.04
C ASP A 222 8.89 -1.44 -7.46
N VAL A 223 7.89 -1.91 -6.71
CA VAL A 223 6.92 -1.06 -6.04
C VAL A 223 7.53 -0.32 -4.86
N ALA A 224 8.39 -1.00 -4.09
CA ALA A 224 9.03 -0.43 -2.91
C ALA A 224 9.99 0.71 -3.27
N GLN A 225 10.68 0.65 -4.42
CA GLN A 225 11.54 1.74 -4.87
C GLN A 225 10.76 3.01 -5.21
N LEU A 226 9.58 2.88 -5.85
CA LEU A 226 8.72 4.03 -6.09
C LEU A 226 8.15 4.58 -4.77
N ALA A 227 7.76 3.71 -3.83
CA ALA A 227 7.30 4.13 -2.50
C ALA A 227 8.40 4.91 -1.75
N ARG A 228 9.67 4.46 -1.82
CA ARG A 228 10.82 5.16 -1.26
C ARG A 228 10.98 6.57 -1.85
N PHE A 229 10.94 6.69 -3.18
CA PHE A 229 11.00 7.99 -3.85
C PHE A 229 9.86 8.90 -3.40
N LEU A 230 8.62 8.41 -3.40
CA LEU A 230 7.46 9.21 -2.99
C LEU A 230 7.49 9.60 -1.50
N ALA A 231 8.09 8.78 -0.64
CA ALA A 231 8.26 9.08 0.78
C ALA A 231 9.38 10.09 1.06
N SER A 232 10.33 10.25 0.15
CA SER A 232 11.47 11.14 0.30
C SER A 232 11.16 12.60 -0.08
N ASP A 233 12.08 13.48 0.25
CA ASP A 233 12.01 14.90 -0.10
C ASP A 233 12.26 15.15 -1.60
N ASP A 234 12.84 14.16 -2.32
CA ASP A 234 13.06 14.21 -3.77
C ASP A 234 11.74 14.32 -4.57
N SER A 235 10.62 13.88 -3.98
CA SER A 235 9.28 14.00 -4.52
C SER A 235 8.49 15.20 -3.97
N GLY A 236 9.18 16.22 -3.42
CA GLY A 236 8.58 17.34 -2.71
C GLY A 236 7.54 18.14 -3.50
N TRP A 237 7.58 18.09 -4.83
CA TRP A 237 6.61 18.77 -5.72
C TRP A 237 5.60 17.81 -6.37
N ILE A 238 5.45 16.59 -5.82
CA ILE A 238 4.53 15.57 -6.34
C ILE A 238 3.45 15.31 -5.30
N THR A 239 2.19 15.64 -5.61
CA THR A 239 1.00 15.31 -4.81
C THR A 239 -0.20 15.12 -5.72
N GLY A 240 -1.13 14.24 -5.36
CA GLY A 240 -2.31 13.90 -6.14
C GLY A 240 -2.02 12.99 -7.35
N ALA A 241 -0.79 12.54 -7.53
CA ALA A 241 -0.41 11.70 -8.65
C ALA A 241 -0.85 10.24 -8.43
N VAL A 242 -1.23 9.58 -9.54
CA VAL A 242 -1.41 8.13 -9.63
C VAL A 242 -0.32 7.58 -10.54
N LEU A 243 0.64 6.87 -9.97
CA LEU A 243 1.84 6.42 -10.66
C LEU A 243 1.77 4.90 -10.91
N ASP A 244 1.84 4.51 -12.18
CA ASP A 244 1.80 3.11 -12.57
C ASP A 244 3.18 2.44 -12.39
N VAL A 245 3.18 1.26 -11.74
CA VAL A 245 4.32 0.33 -11.71
C VAL A 245 3.91 -0.89 -12.51
N SER A 246 3.98 -0.77 -13.82
CA SER A 246 3.30 -1.68 -14.76
C SER A 246 4.21 -2.27 -15.84
N GLY A 247 5.52 -1.97 -15.82
CA GLY A 247 6.41 -2.42 -16.92
C GLY A 247 5.96 -1.96 -18.32
N GLY A 248 5.14 -0.89 -18.38
CA GLY A 248 4.56 -0.35 -19.62
C GLY A 248 3.24 -1.00 -20.03
N ALA A 249 2.68 -1.93 -19.28
CA ALA A 249 1.38 -2.55 -19.58
C ALA A 249 0.21 -1.55 -19.44
N VAL A 250 0.38 -0.50 -18.66
CA VAL A 250 -0.50 0.67 -18.58
C VAL A 250 0.30 1.89 -19.00
N MET A 251 -0.21 2.64 -19.98
CA MET A 251 0.32 3.92 -20.42
C MET A 251 -0.86 4.89 -20.44
N ALA A 252 -0.84 5.92 -19.60
CA ALA A 252 -1.89 6.93 -19.46
C ALA A 252 -1.30 8.33 -19.64
#